data_5cc3bfdee1044f1fcbec3efcb008b558
#
_entry.id   5cc3bfdee1044f1fcbec3efcb008b558
#
_cell.length_a   1.000
_cell.length_b   1.000
_cell.length_c   1.000
_cell.angle_alpha   90.00
_cell.angle_beta   90.00
_cell.angle_gamma   90.00
#
_symmetry.space_group_name_H-M   'P 1'
#
loop_
_entity.id
_entity.type
_entity.pdbx_description
1 polymer ?
#
loop_
_entity_poly.entity_id
_entity_poly.type
_entity_poly.pdbx_seq_one_letter_code
_entity_poly.pdbx_strand_id
1 'polypeptide(L)'
;MQEDAPPLKVWAYAGSTIFILLSLFLLFAYSGFGPYAKIVERSNQNLEGALMEINKDTSAISIVFLGSSLTEDAIEDPAALEEAISKLTNKKVNILRVAIYFLNIDLAKRIDVFKYIAKHPPEYLFIENFAINLEEGDLSSKVPEQITTTLFYLRNGVRKKIGLNTHDDYYVKWHSFDTNPTPDFYLDDFDSITYKLLLNGRTSVRQISQNAIANEAYEVLQQKGTKVVFLDMPQTNDFEKNFLDERGTAELNKLLDHYKQQYNVEYWPFTGSICDSCYIDGIHLNYKGSPQYQEWFAAELASRR
;
A
#
# COMPACT_ATOMS: atom_id res chain seq x y z
N MET A 1 -3.10 58.42 -8.67
CA MET A 1 -4.25 58.08 -7.78
C MET A 1 -3.67 57.17 -6.70
N GLN A 2 -3.58 57.71 -5.45
CA GLN A 2 -3.31 56.82 -4.30
C GLN A 2 -4.63 56.10 -4.02
N GLU A 3 -4.65 54.76 -4.24
CA GLU A 3 -5.75 53.94 -3.76
C GLU A 3 -5.66 53.89 -2.23
N ASP A 4 -6.63 54.50 -1.56
CA ASP A 4 -6.71 54.41 -0.11
C ASP A 4 -6.90 52.96 0.32
N ALA A 5 -6.05 52.46 1.20
CA ALA A 5 -6.15 51.10 1.73
C ALA A 5 -7.51 50.90 2.43
N PRO A 6 -8.16 49.75 2.28
CA PRO A 6 -9.45 49.48 2.92
C PRO A 6 -9.40 49.70 4.44
N PRO A 7 -10.49 50.19 5.05
CA PRO A 7 -10.54 50.39 6.50
C PRO A 7 -10.20 49.10 7.28
N LEU A 8 -9.54 49.25 8.43
CA LEU A 8 -9.11 48.10 9.27
C LEU A 8 -10.24 47.11 9.59
N LYS A 9 -11.47 47.60 9.71
CA LYS A 9 -12.68 46.75 9.93
C LYS A 9 -12.92 45.78 8.78
N VAL A 10 -12.65 46.16 7.53
CA VAL A 10 -12.82 45.28 6.36
C VAL A 10 -11.83 44.12 6.45
N TRP A 11 -10.58 44.39 6.80
CA TRP A 11 -9.56 43.36 7.02
C TRP A 11 -9.90 42.42 8.18
N ALA A 12 -10.44 42.99 9.28
CA ALA A 12 -10.88 42.19 10.43
C ALA A 12 -12.05 41.25 10.05
N TYR A 13 -13.04 41.71 9.30
CA TYR A 13 -14.14 40.88 8.82
C TYR A 13 -13.65 39.82 7.85
N ALA A 14 -12.82 40.19 6.89
CA ALA A 14 -12.25 39.22 5.93
C ALA A 14 -11.44 38.13 6.64
N GLY A 15 -10.57 38.51 7.57
CA GLY A 15 -9.77 37.59 8.36
C GLY A 15 -10.63 36.63 9.20
N SER A 16 -11.65 37.16 9.88
CA SER A 16 -12.59 36.38 10.68
C SER A 16 -13.36 35.39 9.81
N THR A 17 -13.83 35.82 8.64
CA THR A 17 -14.55 34.96 7.70
C THR A 17 -13.65 33.81 7.20
N ILE A 18 -12.42 34.10 6.81
CA ILE A 18 -11.44 33.11 6.37
C ILE A 18 -11.16 32.11 7.50
N PHE A 19 -10.96 32.61 8.73
CA PHE A 19 -10.71 31.78 9.91
C PHE A 19 -11.87 30.83 10.18
N ILE A 20 -13.12 31.31 10.14
CA ILE A 20 -14.32 30.50 10.33
C ILE A 20 -14.43 29.43 9.24
N LEU A 21 -14.26 29.82 7.96
CA LEU A 21 -14.34 28.87 6.85
C LEU A 21 -13.25 27.79 6.94
N LEU A 22 -12.03 28.16 7.30
CA LEU A 22 -10.92 27.22 7.50
C LEU A 22 -11.22 26.27 8.66
N SER A 23 -11.73 26.81 9.78
CA SER A 23 -12.11 25.98 10.93
C SER A 23 -13.21 25.00 10.60
N LEU A 24 -14.25 25.42 9.89
CA LEU A 24 -15.33 24.55 9.43
C LEU A 24 -14.82 23.47 8.45
N PHE A 25 -13.92 23.85 7.55
CA PHE A 25 -13.27 22.90 6.63
C PHE A 25 -12.46 21.84 7.39
N LEU A 26 -11.63 22.26 8.34
CA LEU A 26 -10.83 21.34 9.16
C LEU A 26 -11.73 20.43 10.01
N LEU A 27 -12.75 20.98 10.67
CA LEU A 27 -13.74 20.18 11.40
C LEU A 27 -14.40 19.14 10.51
N PHE A 28 -14.78 19.50 9.29
CA PHE A 28 -15.37 18.56 8.34
C PHE A 28 -14.36 17.51 7.86
N ALA A 29 -13.13 17.93 7.52
CA ALA A 29 -12.08 17.02 7.05
C ALA A 29 -11.70 15.95 8.07
N TYR A 30 -11.67 16.32 9.35
CA TYR A 30 -11.31 15.43 10.46
C TYR A 30 -12.51 14.76 11.16
N SER A 31 -13.73 15.08 10.76
CA SER A 31 -14.91 14.44 11.33
C SER A 31 -15.08 12.99 10.84
N GLY A 32 -15.75 12.16 11.63
CA GLY A 32 -16.17 10.82 11.21
C GLY A 32 -17.17 10.83 10.03
N PHE A 33 -17.71 12.00 9.66
CA PHE A 33 -18.59 12.18 8.49
C PHE A 33 -17.85 12.71 7.27
N GLY A 34 -16.55 13.01 7.41
CA GLY A 34 -15.72 13.52 6.31
C GLY A 34 -15.52 12.48 5.21
N PRO A 35 -15.14 12.93 3.99
CA PRO A 35 -14.92 12.04 2.86
C PRO A 35 -13.90 10.95 3.13
N TYR A 36 -12.81 11.27 3.81
CA TYR A 36 -11.77 10.33 4.18
C TYR A 36 -12.31 9.19 5.07
N ALA A 37 -13.03 9.54 6.14
CA ALA A 37 -13.59 8.55 7.06
C ALA A 37 -14.54 7.57 6.34
N LYS A 38 -15.37 8.07 5.42
CA LYS A 38 -16.28 7.22 4.62
C LYS A 38 -15.55 6.30 3.66
N ILE A 39 -14.44 6.76 3.06
CA ILE A 39 -13.61 5.93 2.18
C ILE A 39 -12.99 4.80 3.00
N VAL A 40 -12.39 5.12 4.14
CA VAL A 40 -11.78 4.13 5.04
C VAL A 40 -12.81 3.13 5.54
N GLU A 41 -13.99 3.60 5.98
CA GLU A 41 -15.07 2.72 6.43
C GLU A 41 -15.52 1.75 5.32
N ARG A 42 -15.76 2.26 4.11
CA ARG A 42 -16.15 1.44 2.97
C ARG A 42 -15.06 0.42 2.59
N SER A 43 -13.80 0.85 2.58
CA SER A 43 -12.66 -0.02 2.31
C SER A 43 -12.56 -1.13 3.35
N ASN A 44 -12.74 -0.81 4.63
CA ASN A 44 -12.73 -1.80 5.70
C ASN A 44 -13.88 -2.80 5.58
N GLN A 45 -15.08 -2.36 5.21
CA GLN A 45 -16.22 -3.26 4.95
C GLN A 45 -15.94 -4.20 3.77
N ASN A 46 -15.36 -3.69 2.68
CA ASN A 46 -14.98 -4.49 1.52
C ASN A 46 -13.89 -5.52 1.91
N LEU A 47 -12.87 -5.08 2.65
CA LEU A 47 -11.82 -5.97 3.15
C LEU A 47 -12.40 -7.08 4.03
N GLU A 48 -13.27 -6.74 4.98
CA GLU A 48 -13.91 -7.73 5.85
C GLU A 48 -14.71 -8.76 5.04
N GLY A 49 -15.50 -8.31 4.07
CA GLY A 49 -16.25 -9.19 3.17
C GLY A 49 -15.35 -10.13 2.37
N ALA A 50 -14.26 -9.61 1.82
CA ALA A 50 -13.29 -10.40 1.07
C ALA A 50 -12.55 -11.42 1.95
N LEU A 51 -12.15 -11.03 3.17
CA LEU A 51 -11.52 -11.93 4.14
C LEU A 51 -12.47 -13.06 4.58
N MET A 52 -13.75 -12.76 4.76
CA MET A 52 -14.75 -13.79 5.03
C MET A 52 -14.88 -14.78 3.88
N GLU A 53 -14.86 -14.30 2.64
CA GLU A 53 -15.03 -15.16 1.47
C GLU A 53 -13.85 -16.10 1.26
N ILE A 54 -12.59 -15.62 1.37
CA ILE A 54 -11.42 -16.50 1.21
C ILE A 54 -11.30 -17.56 2.32
N ASN A 55 -11.87 -17.30 3.50
CA ASN A 55 -11.85 -18.20 4.65
C ASN A 55 -13.10 -19.10 4.74
N LYS A 56 -14.04 -19.00 3.81
CA LYS A 56 -15.28 -19.78 3.82
C LYS A 56 -15.04 -21.27 3.63
N ASP A 57 -14.09 -21.61 2.79
CA ASP A 57 -13.65 -22.99 2.59
C ASP A 57 -12.47 -23.31 3.51
N THR A 58 -12.75 -23.91 4.64
CA THR A 58 -11.72 -24.25 5.65
C THR A 58 -10.76 -25.37 5.22
N SER A 59 -11.02 -26.02 4.09
CA SER A 59 -10.10 -27.02 3.51
C SER A 59 -9.09 -26.38 2.55
N ALA A 60 -9.35 -25.16 2.10
CA ALA A 60 -8.46 -24.40 1.24
C ALA A 60 -7.39 -23.67 2.06
N ILE A 61 -6.23 -23.47 1.44
CA ILE A 61 -5.18 -22.59 1.96
C ILE A 61 -5.65 -21.14 1.71
N SER A 62 -5.85 -20.38 2.76
CA SER A 62 -6.16 -18.96 2.61
C SER A 62 -4.90 -18.10 2.71
N ILE A 63 -4.69 -17.26 1.71
CA ILE A 63 -3.51 -16.39 1.58
C ILE A 63 -3.96 -14.94 1.43
N VAL A 64 -3.36 -14.07 2.20
CA VAL A 64 -3.52 -12.62 2.04
C VAL A 64 -2.18 -12.01 1.70
N PHE A 65 -2.12 -11.23 0.63
CA PHE A 65 -1.02 -10.32 0.32
C PHE A 65 -1.41 -8.92 0.75
N LEU A 66 -0.58 -8.29 1.55
CA LEU A 66 -0.74 -6.90 2.00
C LEU A 66 0.47 -6.08 1.57
N GLY A 67 0.24 -5.09 0.72
CA GLY A 67 1.33 -4.26 0.24
C GLY A 67 0.88 -3.00 -0.49
N SER A 68 1.81 -2.43 -1.23
CA SER A 68 1.65 -1.22 -2.04
C SER A 68 1.33 -1.57 -3.51
N SER A 69 1.55 -0.60 -4.41
CA SER A 69 1.50 -0.85 -5.85
C SER A 69 2.49 -1.93 -6.31
N LEU A 70 3.61 -2.11 -5.62
CA LEU A 70 4.54 -3.19 -5.95
C LEU A 70 3.91 -4.57 -5.76
N THR A 71 3.14 -4.73 -4.70
CA THR A 71 2.36 -5.96 -4.47
C THR A 71 1.24 -6.12 -5.50
N GLU A 72 0.60 -5.01 -5.92
CA GLU A 72 -0.43 -5.03 -6.96
C GLU A 72 0.13 -5.58 -8.26
N ASP A 73 1.28 -5.07 -8.70
CA ASP A 73 1.91 -5.47 -9.95
C ASP A 73 2.55 -6.87 -9.87
N ALA A 74 3.14 -7.22 -8.72
CA ALA A 74 3.75 -8.53 -8.53
C ALA A 74 2.72 -9.66 -8.50
N ILE A 75 1.54 -9.40 -7.95
CA ILE A 75 0.41 -10.35 -7.89
C ILE A 75 -0.72 -9.82 -8.79
N GLU A 76 -0.43 -9.59 -10.05
CA GLU A 76 -1.37 -9.02 -11.01
C GLU A 76 -2.61 -9.93 -11.21
N ASP A 77 -2.40 -11.23 -11.32
CA ASP A 77 -3.46 -12.23 -11.48
C ASP A 77 -3.50 -13.22 -10.30
N PRO A 78 -4.23 -12.89 -9.22
CA PRO A 78 -4.39 -13.79 -8.09
C PRO A 78 -4.99 -15.15 -8.48
N ALA A 79 -5.88 -15.21 -9.47
CA ALA A 79 -6.52 -16.46 -9.88
C ALA A 79 -5.54 -17.41 -10.59
N ALA A 80 -4.67 -16.88 -11.44
CA ALA A 80 -3.58 -17.65 -12.05
C ALA A 80 -2.61 -18.18 -10.99
N LEU A 81 -2.29 -17.37 -9.98
CA LEU A 81 -1.44 -17.76 -8.86
C LEU A 81 -2.11 -18.86 -7.99
N GLU A 82 -3.42 -18.74 -7.71
CA GLU A 82 -4.19 -19.82 -7.03
C GLU A 82 -4.08 -21.14 -7.76
N GLU A 83 -4.25 -21.13 -9.08
CA GLU A 83 -4.15 -22.33 -9.92
C GLU A 83 -2.74 -22.92 -9.87
N ALA A 84 -1.70 -22.09 -9.99
CA ALA A 84 -0.31 -22.50 -9.95
C ALA A 84 0.05 -23.17 -8.61
N ILE A 85 -0.30 -22.53 -7.48
CA ILE A 85 -0.04 -23.10 -6.15
C ILE A 85 -0.87 -24.35 -5.92
N SER A 86 -2.14 -24.37 -6.34
CA SER A 86 -3.00 -25.54 -6.18
C SER A 86 -2.45 -26.77 -6.90
N LYS A 87 -1.88 -26.59 -8.10
CA LYS A 87 -1.21 -27.67 -8.84
C LYS A 87 0.02 -28.21 -8.12
N LEU A 88 0.84 -27.32 -7.54
CA LEU A 88 2.07 -27.71 -6.85
C LEU A 88 1.81 -28.35 -5.49
N THR A 89 0.80 -27.89 -4.77
CA THR A 89 0.50 -28.35 -3.40
C THR A 89 -0.56 -29.44 -3.33
N ASN A 90 -1.26 -29.70 -4.43
CA ASN A 90 -2.44 -30.56 -4.50
C ASN A 90 -3.53 -30.18 -3.48
N LYS A 91 -3.67 -28.88 -3.20
CA LYS A 91 -4.67 -28.30 -2.32
C LYS A 91 -5.31 -27.10 -2.98
N LYS A 92 -6.58 -26.88 -2.73
CA LYS A 92 -7.25 -25.65 -3.12
C LYS A 92 -6.62 -24.45 -2.40
N VAL A 93 -6.47 -23.36 -3.10
CA VAL A 93 -5.92 -22.10 -2.58
C VAL A 93 -6.90 -20.98 -2.86
N ASN A 94 -7.08 -20.09 -1.91
CA ASN A 94 -7.83 -18.86 -2.07
C ASN A 94 -6.90 -17.69 -1.74
N ILE A 95 -6.76 -16.75 -2.64
CA ILE A 95 -5.86 -15.59 -2.50
C ILE A 95 -6.68 -14.31 -2.41
N LEU A 96 -6.31 -13.44 -1.49
CA LEU A 96 -6.76 -12.07 -1.41
C LEU A 96 -5.55 -11.14 -1.52
N ARG A 97 -5.51 -10.33 -2.56
CA ARG A 97 -4.56 -9.24 -2.69
C ARG A 97 -5.18 -7.97 -2.10
N VAL A 98 -4.49 -7.36 -1.14
CA VAL A 98 -4.81 -6.08 -0.51
C VAL A 98 -3.71 -5.11 -0.84
N ALA A 99 -3.87 -4.40 -1.95
CA ALA A 99 -2.94 -3.37 -2.39
C ALA A 99 -3.43 -1.99 -1.95
N ILE A 100 -2.56 -1.23 -1.29
CA ILE A 100 -2.85 0.10 -0.78
C ILE A 100 -1.74 1.02 -1.27
N TYR A 101 -2.05 1.97 -2.14
CA TYR A 101 -1.05 2.91 -2.63
C TYR A 101 -0.36 3.65 -1.48
N PHE A 102 0.96 3.75 -1.56
CA PHE A 102 1.79 4.36 -0.50
C PHE A 102 1.60 3.73 0.88
N LEU A 103 1.29 2.43 0.93
CA LEU A 103 1.21 1.71 2.19
C LEU A 103 2.49 1.94 2.99
N ASN A 104 2.31 2.29 4.24
CA ASN A 104 3.34 2.28 5.28
C ASN A 104 2.70 1.84 6.59
N ILE A 105 3.52 1.61 7.61
CA ILE A 105 3.03 1.11 8.89
C ILE A 105 2.02 2.04 9.57
N ASP A 106 2.19 3.36 9.42
CA ASP A 106 1.27 4.34 10.01
C ASP A 106 -0.08 4.33 9.33
N LEU A 107 -0.09 4.22 7.99
CA LEU A 107 -1.32 4.09 7.23
C LEU A 107 -2.02 2.77 7.58
N ALA A 108 -1.29 1.65 7.61
CA ALA A 108 -1.83 0.35 7.99
C ALA A 108 -2.49 0.36 9.37
N LYS A 109 -1.86 1.02 10.37
CA LYS A 109 -2.43 1.21 11.71
C LYS A 109 -3.65 2.12 11.67
N ARG A 110 -3.60 3.25 10.95
CA ARG A 110 -4.68 4.24 10.89
C ARG A 110 -5.97 3.70 10.28
N ILE A 111 -5.86 2.82 9.29
CA ILE A 111 -7.01 2.18 8.66
C ILE A 111 -7.41 0.86 9.31
N ASP A 112 -6.77 0.49 10.42
CA ASP A 112 -7.06 -0.74 11.18
C ASP A 112 -6.93 -2.04 10.37
N VAL A 113 -6.11 -2.08 9.28
CA VAL A 113 -6.05 -3.24 8.37
C VAL A 113 -5.75 -4.55 9.10
N PHE A 114 -4.81 -4.53 10.03
CA PHE A 114 -4.44 -5.71 10.82
C PHE A 114 -5.57 -6.19 11.74
N LYS A 115 -6.40 -5.29 12.25
CA LYS A 115 -7.56 -5.65 13.08
C LYS A 115 -8.58 -6.46 12.27
N TYR A 116 -8.85 -6.06 11.02
CA TYR A 116 -9.75 -6.79 10.14
C TYR A 116 -9.18 -8.13 9.72
N ILE A 117 -7.89 -8.19 9.36
CA ILE A 117 -7.20 -9.45 9.05
C ILE A 117 -7.22 -10.37 10.29
N ALA A 118 -6.97 -9.84 11.48
CA ALA A 118 -7.03 -10.64 12.71
C ALA A 118 -8.45 -11.10 13.10
N LYS A 119 -9.50 -10.42 12.64
CA LYS A 119 -10.89 -10.85 12.84
C LYS A 119 -11.22 -12.09 12.00
N HIS A 120 -10.67 -12.17 10.78
CA HIS A 120 -10.83 -13.26 9.84
C HIS A 120 -9.44 -13.74 9.37
N PRO A 121 -8.68 -14.43 10.24
CA PRO A 121 -7.27 -14.72 10.02
C PRO A 121 -7.08 -15.71 8.87
N PRO A 122 -6.21 -15.40 7.88
CA PRO A 122 -5.81 -16.34 6.85
C PRO A 122 -4.80 -17.36 7.40
N GLU A 123 -4.55 -18.45 6.66
CA GLU A 123 -3.43 -19.36 6.97
C GLU A 123 -2.08 -18.63 6.79
N TYR A 124 -1.95 -17.82 5.71
CA TYR A 124 -0.75 -17.03 5.45
C TYR A 124 -1.10 -15.55 5.26
N LEU A 125 -0.31 -14.69 5.89
CA LEU A 125 -0.28 -13.25 5.62
C LEU A 125 1.11 -12.87 5.12
N PHE A 126 1.21 -12.58 3.82
CA PHE A 126 2.40 -12.02 3.20
C PHE A 126 2.31 -10.50 3.22
N ILE A 127 3.33 -9.86 3.76
CA ILE A 127 3.39 -8.41 3.89
C ILE A 127 4.59 -7.91 3.11
N GLU A 128 4.37 -6.95 2.23
CA GLU A 128 5.46 -6.28 1.52
C GLU A 128 6.44 -5.65 2.50
N ASN A 129 7.66 -6.18 2.53
CA ASN A 129 8.69 -5.77 3.48
C ASN A 129 8.99 -4.27 3.39
N PHE A 130 9.14 -3.75 2.18
CA PHE A 130 9.51 -2.36 1.96
C PHE A 130 8.39 -1.37 2.31
N ALA A 131 7.13 -1.75 2.12
CA ALA A 131 6.01 -0.89 2.47
C ALA A 131 5.86 -0.68 3.99
N ILE A 132 6.18 -1.70 4.78
CA ILE A 132 5.92 -1.67 6.22
C ILE A 132 7.15 -1.28 7.04
N ASN A 133 8.33 -1.75 6.63
CA ASN A 133 9.54 -1.63 7.45
C ASN A 133 10.43 -0.45 7.07
N LEU A 134 10.22 0.17 5.90
CA LEU A 134 11.06 1.24 5.40
C LEU A 134 10.28 2.53 5.19
N GLU A 135 10.92 3.66 5.49
CA GLU A 135 10.45 5.01 5.20
C GLU A 135 11.35 5.68 4.18
N GLU A 136 10.75 6.41 3.25
CA GLU A 136 11.53 7.29 2.38
C GLU A 136 12.00 8.48 3.23
N GLY A 137 13.32 8.65 3.35
CA GLY A 137 13.90 9.82 3.98
C GLY A 137 13.46 11.08 3.24
N ASP A 138 12.83 12.01 3.95
CA ASP A 138 12.49 13.37 3.48
C ASP A 138 11.21 13.57 2.66
N LEU A 139 10.18 12.76 2.85
CA LEU A 139 8.81 13.16 2.45
C LEU A 139 8.10 13.98 3.55
N SER A 140 8.83 14.90 4.13
CA SER A 140 8.49 15.61 5.37
C SER A 140 7.34 16.63 5.30
N SER A 141 6.75 16.91 4.15
CA SER A 141 5.63 17.88 4.07
C SER A 141 4.35 17.23 3.56
N LYS A 142 3.95 16.13 4.17
CA LYS A 142 2.66 15.52 3.79
C LYS A 142 1.53 16.36 4.39
N VAL A 143 0.84 17.09 3.52
CA VAL A 143 -0.49 17.60 3.88
C VAL A 143 -1.31 16.39 4.33
N PRO A 144 -1.92 16.43 5.53
CA PRO A 144 -2.69 15.29 6.04
C PRO A 144 -3.71 14.78 5.01
N GLU A 145 -3.82 13.48 4.86
CA GLU A 145 -4.71 12.85 3.86
C GLU A 145 -6.16 13.27 3.99
N GLN A 146 -6.61 13.55 5.22
CA GLN A 146 -7.95 14.09 5.48
C GLN A 146 -8.17 15.42 4.73
N ILE A 147 -7.16 16.27 4.70
CA ILE A 147 -7.23 17.57 4.02
C ILE A 147 -7.20 17.37 2.51
N THR A 148 -6.24 16.62 2.00
CA THR A 148 -6.10 16.36 0.55
C THR A 148 -7.33 15.67 -0.02
N THR A 149 -7.84 14.65 0.67
CA THR A 149 -9.06 13.94 0.27
C THR A 149 -10.28 14.88 0.26
N THR A 150 -10.41 15.72 1.29
CA THR A 150 -11.55 16.67 1.35
C THR A 150 -11.47 17.73 0.26
N LEU A 151 -10.29 18.28 -0.01
CA LEU A 151 -10.09 19.22 -1.12
C LEU A 151 -10.42 18.58 -2.47
N PHE A 152 -9.99 17.36 -2.67
CA PHE A 152 -10.29 16.60 -3.89
C PHE A 152 -11.80 16.39 -4.09
N TYR A 153 -12.49 15.98 -3.03
CA TYR A 153 -13.94 15.79 -3.04
C TYR A 153 -14.70 17.09 -3.36
N LEU A 154 -14.30 18.19 -2.73
CA LEU A 154 -14.89 19.51 -3.01
C LEU A 154 -14.63 19.94 -4.45
N ARG A 155 -13.39 19.77 -4.95
CA ARG A 155 -13.03 20.08 -6.34
C ARG A 155 -13.88 19.29 -7.31
N ASN A 156 -14.01 17.98 -7.11
CA ASN A 156 -14.80 17.12 -7.99
C ASN A 156 -16.29 17.40 -7.92
N GLY A 157 -16.81 17.73 -6.74
CA GLY A 157 -18.19 18.18 -6.57
C GLY A 157 -18.50 19.44 -7.37
N VAL A 158 -17.59 20.41 -7.39
CA VAL A 158 -17.71 21.64 -8.22
C VAL A 158 -17.63 21.27 -9.70
N ARG A 159 -16.61 20.48 -10.12
CA ARG A 159 -16.45 20.08 -11.53
C ARG A 159 -17.68 19.37 -12.07
N LYS A 160 -18.25 18.45 -11.32
CA LYS A 160 -19.48 17.73 -11.69
C LYS A 160 -20.65 18.68 -11.89
N LYS A 161 -20.82 19.69 -11.02
CA LYS A 161 -21.88 20.69 -11.13
C LYS A 161 -21.79 21.56 -12.38
N ILE A 162 -20.57 21.83 -12.86
CA ILE A 162 -20.32 22.63 -14.06
C ILE A 162 -20.11 21.77 -15.32
N GLY A 163 -20.42 20.47 -15.27
CA GLY A 163 -20.36 19.59 -16.43
C GLY A 163 -18.96 19.20 -16.90
N LEU A 164 -17.93 19.38 -16.08
CA LEU A 164 -16.57 18.92 -16.39
C LEU A 164 -16.38 17.47 -15.96
N ASN A 165 -15.62 16.70 -16.76
CA ASN A 165 -15.25 15.35 -16.42
C ASN A 165 -14.53 15.31 -15.06
N THR A 166 -14.96 14.40 -14.20
CA THR A 166 -14.33 14.12 -12.91
C THR A 166 -13.45 12.90 -13.09
N HIS A 167 -12.19 12.98 -12.66
CA HIS A 167 -11.35 11.82 -12.52
C HIS A 167 -11.66 11.16 -11.16
N ASP A 168 -12.92 10.74 -10.97
CA ASP A 168 -13.41 10.24 -9.69
C ASP A 168 -12.72 8.93 -9.27
N ASP A 169 -12.21 8.16 -10.26
CA ASP A 169 -11.70 6.81 -10.00
C ASP A 169 -10.27 6.81 -9.43
N TYR A 170 -9.45 7.79 -9.80
CA TYR A 170 -8.02 7.80 -9.43
C TYR A 170 -7.79 7.99 -7.93
N TYR A 171 -8.56 8.87 -7.27
CA TYR A 171 -8.37 9.16 -5.85
C TYR A 171 -9.08 8.17 -4.93
N VAL A 172 -10.18 7.60 -5.38
CA VAL A 172 -10.85 6.50 -4.67
C VAL A 172 -9.96 5.26 -4.67
N LYS A 173 -9.24 5.00 -5.76
CA LYS A 173 -8.23 3.93 -5.84
C LYS A 173 -7.08 4.12 -4.85
N TRP A 174 -6.65 5.35 -4.57
CA TRP A 174 -5.54 5.62 -3.66
C TRP A 174 -5.83 5.27 -2.19
N HIS A 175 -7.10 5.13 -1.83
CA HIS A 175 -7.53 4.90 -0.45
C HIS A 175 -8.51 3.73 -0.33
N SER A 176 -8.80 3.04 -1.42
CA SER A 176 -9.59 1.82 -1.41
C SER A 176 -8.68 0.61 -1.48
N PHE A 177 -9.04 -0.43 -0.73
CA PHE A 177 -8.46 -1.74 -0.95
C PHE A 177 -8.94 -2.23 -2.31
N ASP A 178 -8.02 -2.39 -3.26
CA ASP A 178 -8.36 -3.02 -4.52
C ASP A 178 -8.30 -4.54 -4.30
N THR A 179 -9.48 -5.14 -4.22
CA THR A 179 -9.64 -6.59 -4.12
C THR A 179 -9.93 -7.24 -5.48
N ASN A 180 -10.05 -6.42 -6.53
CA ASN A 180 -10.26 -6.90 -7.89
C ASN A 180 -9.09 -6.48 -8.77
N PRO A 181 -8.59 -7.37 -9.63
CA PRO A 181 -7.63 -6.98 -10.65
C PRO A 181 -8.29 -5.92 -11.54
N THR A 182 -7.67 -4.75 -11.63
CA THR A 182 -8.02 -3.77 -12.66
C THR A 182 -7.09 -3.99 -13.84
N PRO A 183 -7.56 -4.60 -14.93
CA PRO A 183 -6.71 -5.05 -16.04
C PRO A 183 -6.03 -3.93 -16.83
N ASP A 184 -6.39 -2.67 -16.62
CA ASP A 184 -6.25 -1.66 -17.68
C ASP A 184 -5.14 -0.64 -17.49
N PHE A 185 -4.35 -0.67 -16.42
CA PHE A 185 -3.40 0.42 -16.17
C PHE A 185 -1.92 0.09 -16.46
N TYR A 186 -1.52 -1.17 -16.58
CA TYR A 186 -0.11 -1.56 -16.58
C TYR A 186 0.28 -2.52 -17.71
N LEU A 187 -0.34 -2.35 -18.87
CA LEU A 187 0.08 -3.06 -20.10
C LEU A 187 1.31 -2.45 -20.74
N ASP A 188 1.93 -1.45 -20.11
CA ASP A 188 2.93 -0.65 -20.76
C ASP A 188 4.31 -1.31 -20.75
N ASP A 189 4.99 -1.20 -21.89
CA ASP A 189 6.39 -1.51 -22.03
C ASP A 189 7.24 -0.58 -21.15
N PHE A 190 8.47 -1.01 -20.85
CA PHE A 190 9.45 -0.25 -20.06
C PHE A 190 9.53 1.21 -20.46
N ASP A 191 9.21 2.13 -19.54
CA ASP A 191 9.36 3.57 -19.74
C ASP A 191 10.72 4.06 -19.22
N SER A 192 11.67 4.17 -20.15
CA SER A 192 13.03 4.62 -19.85
C SER A 192 13.12 6.05 -19.31
N ILE A 193 12.11 6.89 -19.54
CA ILE A 193 12.06 8.26 -19.04
C ILE A 193 11.66 8.25 -17.56
N THR A 194 10.57 7.57 -17.24
CA THR A 194 10.11 7.41 -15.85
C THR A 194 11.16 6.67 -15.02
N TYR A 195 11.80 5.63 -15.58
CA TYR A 195 12.91 4.94 -14.94
C TYR A 195 14.04 5.89 -14.53
N LYS A 196 14.53 6.72 -15.46
CA LYS A 196 15.59 7.69 -15.18
C LYS A 196 15.18 8.76 -14.18
N LEU A 197 13.93 9.24 -14.25
CA LEU A 197 13.41 10.22 -13.31
C LEU A 197 13.33 9.64 -11.91
N LEU A 198 12.84 8.42 -11.76
CA LEU A 198 12.76 7.75 -10.47
C LEU A 198 14.14 7.43 -9.92
N LEU A 199 15.06 6.92 -10.73
CA LEU A 199 16.43 6.63 -10.32
C LEU A 199 17.17 7.89 -9.86
N ASN A 200 17.01 9.01 -10.58
CA ASN A 200 17.62 10.29 -10.22
C ASN A 200 16.93 10.99 -9.06
N GLY A 201 15.63 10.79 -8.89
CA GLY A 201 14.85 11.36 -7.79
C GLY A 201 15.02 10.61 -6.46
N ARG A 202 15.47 9.37 -6.50
CA ARG A 202 15.67 8.51 -5.31
C ARG A 202 17.12 8.55 -4.84
N THR A 203 17.66 9.73 -4.61
CA THR A 203 18.96 9.90 -3.99
C THR A 203 18.94 9.72 -2.46
N SER A 204 17.78 9.60 -1.86
CA SER A 204 17.64 9.35 -0.43
C SER A 204 17.60 7.86 -0.14
N VAL A 205 18.62 7.38 0.55
CA VAL A 205 18.64 6.06 1.17
C VAL A 205 17.42 5.91 2.08
N ARG A 206 16.65 4.85 1.90
CA ARG A 206 15.53 4.56 2.79
C ARG A 206 16.02 4.26 4.19
N GLN A 207 15.25 4.66 5.18
CA GLN A 207 15.53 4.43 6.59
C GLN A 207 14.52 3.43 7.17
N ILE A 208 14.92 2.74 8.21
CA ILE A 208 14.01 1.88 8.96
C ILE A 208 12.92 2.73 9.60
N SER A 209 11.67 2.36 9.40
CA SER A 209 10.54 3.04 10.03
C SER A 209 10.64 2.94 11.55
N GLN A 210 10.61 4.07 12.24
CA GLN A 210 10.63 4.09 13.71
C GLN A 210 9.42 3.40 14.33
N ASN A 211 8.31 3.32 13.60
CA ASN A 211 7.07 2.69 14.03
C ASN A 211 6.98 1.20 13.68
N ALA A 212 7.93 0.68 12.90
CA ALA A 212 7.96 -0.72 12.54
C ALA A 212 8.19 -1.64 13.75
N ILE A 213 8.96 -1.19 14.74
CA ILE A 213 9.48 -2.03 15.84
C ILE A 213 8.39 -2.52 16.80
N ALA A 214 7.27 -1.81 16.94
CA ALA A 214 6.20 -2.18 17.88
C ALA A 214 4.93 -2.55 17.13
N ASN A 215 4.80 -3.79 16.72
CA ASN A 215 3.56 -4.24 16.07
C ASN A 215 2.96 -5.47 16.77
N GLU A 216 2.20 -5.21 17.83
CA GLU A 216 1.44 -6.22 18.58
C GLU A 216 0.46 -7.02 17.69
N ALA A 217 0.13 -6.50 16.53
CA ALA A 217 -0.78 -7.18 15.60
C ALA A 217 -0.21 -8.52 15.12
N TYR A 218 1.11 -8.64 14.99
CA TYR A 218 1.75 -9.89 14.56
C TYR A 218 1.58 -10.99 15.60
N GLU A 219 1.69 -10.65 16.89
CA GLU A 219 1.44 -11.60 17.97
C GLU A 219 -0.01 -12.10 17.97
N VAL A 220 -0.97 -11.18 17.81
CA VAL A 220 -2.39 -11.53 17.74
C VAL A 220 -2.70 -12.44 16.56
N LEU A 221 -2.10 -12.17 15.39
CA LEU A 221 -2.28 -13.01 14.19
C LEU A 221 -1.73 -14.42 14.40
N GLN A 222 -0.54 -14.51 14.99
CA GLN A 222 0.08 -15.81 15.26
C GLN A 222 -0.66 -16.63 16.30
N GLN A 223 -1.15 -16.00 17.37
CA GLN A 223 -2.02 -16.67 18.36
C GLN A 223 -3.28 -17.26 17.71
N LYS A 224 -3.70 -16.72 16.57
CA LYS A 224 -4.80 -17.23 15.75
C LYS A 224 -4.38 -18.23 14.67
N GLY A 225 -3.11 -18.59 14.62
CA GLY A 225 -2.57 -19.59 13.69
C GLY A 225 -2.14 -19.06 12.33
N THR A 226 -2.15 -17.72 12.11
CA THR A 226 -1.67 -17.12 10.86
C THR A 226 -0.15 -17.16 10.81
N LYS A 227 0.42 -17.65 9.73
CA LYS A 227 1.84 -17.50 9.42
C LYS A 227 2.07 -16.12 8.80
N VAL A 228 2.79 -15.25 9.50
CA VAL A 228 3.13 -13.91 9.00
C VAL A 228 4.49 -13.95 8.34
N VAL A 229 4.58 -13.44 7.13
CA VAL A 229 5.79 -13.46 6.31
C VAL A 229 6.04 -12.07 5.72
N PHE A 230 7.22 -11.51 5.95
CA PHE A 230 7.68 -10.38 5.17
C PHE A 230 8.21 -10.88 3.82
N LEU A 231 7.71 -10.27 2.76
CA LEU A 231 7.99 -10.68 1.39
C LEU A 231 8.66 -9.55 0.63
N ASP A 232 9.78 -9.85 -0.02
CA ASP A 232 10.42 -8.88 -0.90
C ASP A 232 9.71 -8.83 -2.26
N MET A 233 9.51 -7.62 -2.75
CA MET A 233 9.13 -7.36 -4.12
C MET A 233 10.39 -7.16 -4.96
N PRO A 234 10.47 -7.75 -6.16
CA PRO A 234 11.64 -7.65 -7.00
C PRO A 234 11.82 -6.22 -7.52
N GLN A 235 13.07 -5.82 -7.65
CA GLN A 235 13.47 -4.55 -8.24
C GLN A 235 14.63 -4.78 -9.20
N THR A 236 14.88 -3.83 -10.10
CA THR A 236 16.10 -3.92 -10.92
C THR A 236 17.35 -3.76 -10.09
N ASN A 237 18.45 -4.36 -10.52
CA ASN A 237 19.73 -4.30 -9.81
C ASN A 237 20.19 -2.85 -9.50
N ASP A 238 19.86 -1.90 -10.38
CA ASP A 238 20.22 -0.50 -10.18
C ASP A 238 19.43 0.15 -9.05
N PHE A 239 18.15 -0.21 -8.90
CA PHE A 239 17.34 0.26 -7.79
C PHE A 239 17.73 -0.42 -6.49
N GLU A 240 17.96 -1.73 -6.51
CA GLU A 240 18.34 -2.49 -5.32
C GLU A 240 19.65 -1.98 -4.69
N LYS A 241 20.68 -1.69 -5.50
CA LYS A 241 21.96 -1.13 -5.05
C LYS A 241 21.83 0.25 -4.41
N ASN A 242 20.84 1.04 -4.83
CA ASN A 242 20.63 2.40 -4.33
C ASN A 242 19.55 2.49 -3.25
N PHE A 243 18.95 1.37 -2.89
CA PHE A 243 17.79 1.34 -2.02
C PHE A 243 18.15 1.46 -0.54
N LEU A 244 19.17 0.72 -0.11
CA LEU A 244 19.73 0.74 1.23
C LEU A 244 21.26 0.79 1.12
N ASP A 245 21.89 1.64 1.93
CA ASP A 245 23.32 1.57 2.16
C ASP A 245 23.66 0.40 3.11
N GLU A 246 24.94 0.16 3.33
CA GLU A 246 25.41 -0.92 4.21
C GLU A 246 24.84 -0.79 5.64
N ARG A 247 24.67 0.45 6.13
CA ARG A 247 24.08 0.72 7.44
C ARG A 247 22.59 0.39 7.45
N GLY A 248 21.83 0.85 6.46
CA GLY A 248 20.40 0.55 6.32
C GLY A 248 20.14 -0.94 6.20
N THR A 249 20.97 -1.64 5.42
CA THR A 249 20.91 -3.11 5.30
C THR A 249 21.15 -3.80 6.65
N ALA A 250 22.16 -3.36 7.41
CA ALA A 250 22.45 -3.93 8.72
C ALA A 250 21.32 -3.65 9.74
N GLU A 251 20.71 -2.47 9.68
CA GLU A 251 19.56 -2.11 10.52
C GLU A 251 18.32 -2.92 10.13
N LEU A 252 18.05 -3.12 8.85
CA LEU A 252 16.95 -3.97 8.37
C LEU A 252 17.12 -5.41 8.85
N ASN A 253 18.30 -5.99 8.72
CA ASN A 253 18.55 -7.34 9.19
C ASN A 253 18.31 -7.48 10.70
N LYS A 254 18.72 -6.50 11.49
CA LYS A 254 18.43 -6.49 12.94
C LYS A 254 16.93 -6.42 13.23
N LEU A 255 16.20 -5.63 12.44
CA LEU A 255 14.74 -5.52 12.57
C LEU A 255 14.06 -6.85 12.21
N LEU A 256 14.45 -7.48 11.12
CA LEU A 256 13.94 -8.80 10.70
C LEU A 256 14.25 -9.89 11.72
N ASP A 257 15.46 -9.89 12.27
CA ASP A 257 15.84 -10.81 13.36
C ASP A 257 14.99 -10.57 14.61
N HIS A 258 14.72 -9.31 14.97
CA HIS A 258 13.83 -8.96 16.08
C HIS A 258 12.43 -9.52 15.85
N TYR A 259 11.85 -9.31 14.68
CA TYR A 259 10.51 -9.83 14.36
C TYR A 259 10.46 -11.36 14.36
N LYS A 260 11.50 -12.01 13.86
CA LYS A 260 11.62 -13.46 13.90
C LYS A 260 11.65 -13.97 15.33
N GLN A 261 12.47 -13.36 16.20
CA GLN A 261 12.63 -13.79 17.60
C GLN A 261 11.41 -13.46 18.46
N GLN A 262 10.85 -12.27 18.29
CA GLN A 262 9.76 -11.77 19.14
C GLN A 262 8.39 -12.27 18.71
N TYR A 263 8.17 -12.33 17.40
CA TYR A 263 6.85 -12.59 16.81
C TYR A 263 6.85 -13.79 15.85
N ASN A 264 7.94 -14.56 15.75
CA ASN A 264 8.09 -15.68 14.81
C ASN A 264 7.69 -15.32 13.36
N VAL A 265 7.89 -14.06 12.94
CA VAL A 265 7.65 -13.61 11.56
C VAL A 265 8.79 -14.14 10.68
N GLU A 266 8.43 -14.77 9.60
CA GLU A 266 9.40 -15.19 8.59
C GLU A 266 9.75 -14.03 7.65
N TYR A 267 10.93 -14.11 7.02
CA TYR A 267 11.32 -13.24 5.93
C TYR A 267 11.67 -14.08 4.72
N TRP A 268 11.04 -13.77 3.59
CA TRP A 268 11.31 -14.43 2.31
C TRP A 268 11.91 -13.42 1.33
N PRO A 269 13.25 -13.42 1.19
CA PRO A 269 13.91 -12.61 0.17
C PRO A 269 13.56 -13.13 -1.22
N PHE A 270 13.43 -12.23 -2.18
CA PHE A 270 13.30 -12.65 -3.57
C PHE A 270 14.63 -13.20 -4.07
N THR A 271 14.66 -14.48 -4.40
CA THR A 271 15.87 -15.19 -4.88
C THR A 271 15.82 -15.51 -6.38
N GLY A 272 14.73 -15.09 -7.05
CA GLY A 272 14.56 -15.25 -8.48
C GLY A 272 15.39 -14.25 -9.30
N SER A 273 15.25 -14.31 -10.60
CA SER A 273 15.84 -13.34 -11.53
C SER A 273 14.76 -12.89 -12.50
N ILE A 274 14.56 -11.60 -12.60
CA ILE A 274 13.61 -10.97 -13.52
C ILE A 274 14.39 -9.99 -14.39
N CYS A 275 14.15 -10.02 -15.70
CA CYS A 275 14.88 -9.18 -16.66
C CYS A 275 14.49 -7.70 -16.50
N ASP A 276 15.43 -6.76 -16.77
CA ASP A 276 15.17 -5.32 -16.66
C ASP A 276 14.00 -4.85 -17.54
N SER A 277 13.80 -5.47 -18.71
CA SER A 277 12.66 -5.17 -19.59
C SER A 277 11.30 -5.70 -19.07
N CYS A 278 11.32 -6.40 -17.96
CA CYS A 278 10.14 -6.93 -17.28
C CYS A 278 9.59 -5.99 -16.21
N TYR A 279 10.13 -4.78 -16.14
CA TYR A 279 9.65 -3.69 -15.30
C TYR A 279 9.09 -2.55 -16.15
N ILE A 280 8.21 -1.75 -15.57
CA ILE A 280 7.72 -0.50 -16.15
C ILE A 280 8.73 0.61 -15.93
N ASP A 281 9.21 0.74 -14.68
CA ASP A 281 10.00 1.87 -14.20
C ASP A 281 11.16 1.45 -13.27
N GLY A 282 11.50 0.19 -13.27
CA GLY A 282 12.60 -0.40 -12.49
C GLY A 282 12.20 -0.95 -11.13
N ILE A 283 10.97 -0.68 -10.65
CA ILE A 283 10.44 -1.23 -9.40
C ILE A 283 9.06 -1.88 -9.58
N HIS A 284 8.26 -1.40 -10.52
CA HIS A 284 6.95 -1.95 -10.83
C HIS A 284 7.09 -2.99 -11.94
N LEU A 285 6.65 -4.20 -11.68
CA LEU A 285 6.65 -5.26 -12.69
C LEU A 285 5.61 -4.95 -13.78
N ASN A 286 5.96 -5.27 -15.03
CA ASN A 286 5.00 -5.26 -16.11
C ASN A 286 4.41 -6.66 -16.36
N TYR A 287 3.53 -6.79 -17.37
CA TYR A 287 2.87 -8.05 -17.73
C TYR A 287 3.81 -9.22 -18.04
N LYS A 288 5.11 -8.96 -18.30
CA LYS A 288 6.14 -10.00 -18.50
C LYS A 288 6.79 -10.41 -17.19
N GLY A 289 6.91 -9.47 -16.24
CA GLY A 289 7.58 -9.69 -14.96
C GLY A 289 6.68 -10.34 -13.92
N SER A 290 5.42 -9.92 -13.84
CA SER A 290 4.47 -10.46 -12.87
C SER A 290 4.34 -12.00 -12.93
N PRO A 291 4.16 -12.65 -14.10
CA PRO A 291 4.09 -14.10 -14.16
C PRO A 291 5.37 -14.80 -13.65
N GLN A 292 6.55 -14.23 -13.90
CA GLN A 292 7.82 -14.79 -13.43
C GLN A 292 7.93 -14.73 -11.90
N TYR A 293 7.49 -13.61 -11.31
CA TYR A 293 7.44 -13.49 -9.87
C TYR A 293 6.42 -14.46 -9.25
N GLN A 294 5.24 -14.59 -9.83
CA GLN A 294 4.21 -15.50 -9.35
C GLN A 294 4.65 -16.96 -9.46
N GLU A 295 5.38 -17.36 -10.51
CA GLU A 295 5.96 -18.69 -10.64
C GLU A 295 6.99 -18.97 -9.54
N TRP A 296 7.90 -18.01 -9.30
CA TRP A 296 8.86 -18.09 -8.20
C TRP A 296 8.14 -18.25 -6.86
N PHE A 297 7.13 -17.39 -6.59
CA PHE A 297 6.40 -17.42 -5.33
C PHE A 297 5.67 -18.75 -5.12
N ALA A 298 5.02 -19.27 -6.15
CA ALA A 298 4.31 -20.54 -6.08
C ALA A 298 5.27 -21.70 -5.75
N ALA A 299 6.44 -21.76 -6.39
CA ALA A 299 7.48 -22.73 -6.11
C ALA A 299 8.02 -22.61 -4.69
N GLU A 300 8.30 -21.39 -4.24
CA GLU A 300 8.81 -21.10 -2.89
C GLU A 300 7.82 -21.52 -1.81
N LEU A 301 6.53 -21.17 -1.96
CA LEU A 301 5.49 -21.60 -1.04
C LEU A 301 5.36 -23.13 -0.98
N ALA A 302 5.38 -23.79 -2.15
CA ALA A 302 5.28 -25.26 -2.20
C ALA A 302 6.48 -25.94 -1.53
N SER A 303 7.69 -25.37 -1.60
CA SER A 303 8.90 -25.94 -1.02
C SER A 303 8.96 -25.81 0.51
N ARG A 304 8.23 -24.85 1.09
CA ARG A 304 8.25 -24.54 2.55
C ARG A 304 7.07 -25.15 3.31
N ARG A 305 6.21 -25.85 2.64
CA ARG A 305 5.08 -26.56 3.24
C ARG A 305 5.41 -28.00 3.54
#